data_762ed9951285b40271cce13b702c797a
#
_entry.id   762ed9951285b40271cce13b702c797a
#
_cell.length_a   1.000
_cell.length_b   1.000
_cell.length_c   1.000
_cell.angle_alpha   90.00
_cell.angle_beta   90.00
_cell.angle_gamma   90.00
#
_symmetry.space_group_name_H-M   'P 1'
#
loop_
_entity.id
_entity.type
_entity.pdbx_description
1 polymer ?
#
loop_
_entity_poly.entity_id
_entity_poly.type
_entity_poly.pdbx_seq_one_letter_code
_entity_poly.pdbx_strand_id
1 'polypeptide(L)'
;MNVKKLISVATIMLTVGMIHAQGSNGLKIHYLGANHSLIQVKQPQKYLLLPVEETAPEATVNVLVNNKVEKSFQVRLAVNKVDYIVPFLLEPYRGKAVVMDVHTGNSRSNVRDAMDDACWNDLKLSDTFDDANREVFRPLYHHTPVYGWMNDPNGMFYKDGEYHLYYQYNPYGSMWGNMNWGHSSSKDLISWQHHPVAIQPNGLGAVFSGSSVVDKDNTAGFGKDAIIAIYTSAGASQIQSLAYSLDNGMTFHVYEKNPIIAADKECRDPNMFWHEKSGKWILVLAAALEKEMWIYSSPDLKNWTKESSFGHGYGAQEGVWECPDLMELPVRGTDRTKWVLICNINPGGPFGGSAAQYFVGDFDGKTFTCDTKPEVTKWMDYGKDHYAAASWR
;
A
#
# COMPACT_ATOMS: atom_id res chain seq x y z
N MET A 1 -5.37 19.65 16.21
CA MET A 1 -6.82 19.84 15.95
C MET A 1 -7.62 19.11 17.02
N ASN A 2 -8.56 19.78 17.67
CA ASN A 2 -9.17 19.37 18.94
C ASN A 2 -9.88 18.00 18.91
N VAL A 3 -9.37 17.04 19.67
CA VAL A 3 -9.96 15.73 19.98
C VAL A 3 -11.04 15.85 21.06
N LYS A 4 -12.04 16.68 20.85
CA LYS A 4 -13.20 16.75 21.75
C LYS A 4 -14.48 16.87 20.94
N LYS A 5 -14.98 15.70 20.49
CA LYS A 5 -16.41 15.36 20.27
C LYS A 5 -16.52 13.97 19.63
N LEU A 6 -16.05 12.92 20.28
CA LEU A 6 -16.58 11.58 20.03
C LEU A 6 -17.85 11.44 20.90
N ILE A 7 -18.96 11.86 20.33
CA ILE A 7 -20.29 11.54 20.87
C ILE A 7 -20.47 10.03 20.62
N SER A 8 -20.77 9.25 21.65
CA SER A 8 -21.01 7.81 21.51
C SER A 8 -22.16 7.57 20.51
N VAL A 9 -22.07 6.50 19.70
CA VAL A 9 -23.13 6.11 18.74
C VAL A 9 -24.47 5.97 19.47
N ALA A 10 -24.50 5.54 20.72
CA ALA A 10 -25.69 5.51 21.58
C ALA A 10 -26.26 6.93 21.85
N THR A 11 -25.41 7.95 21.97
CA THR A 11 -25.83 9.34 22.18
C THR A 11 -26.35 9.97 20.88
N ILE A 12 -25.79 9.60 19.72
CA ILE A 12 -26.30 10.03 18.40
C ILE A 12 -27.70 9.47 18.16
N MET A 13 -27.94 8.21 18.53
CA MET A 13 -29.28 7.60 18.42
C MET A 13 -30.35 8.24 19.31
N LEU A 14 -29.96 8.92 20.38
CA LEU A 14 -30.88 9.56 21.35
C LEU A 14 -31.17 11.04 21.03
N THR A 15 -30.32 11.71 20.24
CA THR A 15 -30.42 13.16 20.00
C THR A 15 -30.86 13.56 18.59
N VAL A 16 -30.74 12.65 17.62
CA VAL A 16 -31.23 12.86 16.26
C VAL A 16 -32.47 11.96 16.08
N GLY A 17 -33.64 12.54 15.92
CA GLY A 17 -34.85 11.79 15.62
C GLY A 17 -34.59 10.87 14.43
N MET A 18 -34.66 9.55 14.63
CA MET A 18 -34.46 8.54 13.56
C MET A 18 -35.43 8.81 12.43
N ILE A 19 -34.92 9.30 11.30
CA ILE A 19 -35.80 9.71 10.21
C ILE A 19 -36.28 8.49 9.44
N HIS A 20 -35.46 7.46 9.22
CA HIS A 20 -35.83 6.19 8.58
C HIS A 20 -34.83 5.07 8.92
N ALA A 21 -35.29 3.83 8.99
CA ALA A 21 -34.43 2.65 9.16
C ALA A 21 -34.92 1.54 8.19
N GLN A 22 -34.00 1.01 7.42
CA GLN A 22 -34.20 -0.15 6.55
C GLN A 22 -33.38 -1.34 7.09
N GLY A 23 -33.87 -2.54 7.02
CA GLY A 23 -33.16 -3.71 7.53
C GLY A 23 -33.37 -4.94 6.68
N SER A 24 -32.30 -5.67 6.42
CA SER A 24 -32.29 -7.01 5.83
C SER A 24 -31.26 -7.89 6.51
N ASN A 25 -31.59 -9.18 6.72
CA ASN A 25 -30.69 -10.27 7.09
C ASN A 25 -29.40 -9.89 7.89
N GLY A 26 -29.58 -9.36 9.12
CA GLY A 26 -28.45 -9.06 10.00
C GLY A 26 -27.85 -7.65 9.85
N LEU A 27 -28.32 -6.82 8.91
CA LEU A 27 -27.97 -5.43 8.76
C LEU A 27 -29.11 -4.51 9.20
N LYS A 28 -28.76 -3.34 9.71
CA LYS A 28 -29.72 -2.24 9.94
C LYS A 28 -29.07 -0.94 9.48
N ILE A 29 -29.72 -0.26 8.53
CA ILE A 29 -29.24 1.01 7.99
C ILE A 29 -30.07 2.13 8.62
N HIS A 30 -29.39 3.14 9.13
CA HIS A 30 -29.97 4.34 9.71
C HIS A 30 -29.51 5.55 8.89
N TYR A 31 -30.44 6.29 8.33
CA TYR A 31 -30.16 7.51 7.58
C TYR A 31 -30.20 8.70 8.54
N LEU A 32 -29.07 9.36 8.73
CA LEU A 32 -28.91 10.50 9.65
C LEU A 32 -28.96 11.84 8.91
N GLY A 33 -28.77 11.82 7.61
CA GLY A 33 -28.80 13.01 6.74
C GLY A 33 -28.68 12.62 5.27
N ALA A 34 -28.72 13.61 4.40
CA ALA A 34 -28.61 13.40 2.95
C ALA A 34 -27.31 12.69 2.52
N ASN A 35 -26.23 12.87 3.29
CA ASN A 35 -24.92 12.31 3.00
C ASN A 35 -24.32 11.53 4.17
N HIS A 36 -25.15 11.13 5.14
CA HIS A 36 -24.69 10.47 6.35
C HIS A 36 -25.58 9.31 6.74
N SER A 37 -25.04 8.10 6.79
CA SER A 37 -25.74 6.88 7.15
C SER A 37 -24.90 6.02 8.09
N LEU A 38 -25.56 5.23 8.94
CA LEU A 38 -24.93 4.22 9.76
C LEU A 38 -25.41 2.83 9.30
N ILE A 39 -24.46 1.92 9.10
CA ILE A 39 -24.74 0.51 8.83
C ILE A 39 -24.38 -0.27 10.10
N GLN A 40 -25.38 -0.72 10.84
CA GLN A 40 -25.20 -1.56 12.01
C GLN A 40 -25.18 -3.03 11.60
N VAL A 41 -24.08 -3.74 11.89
CA VAL A 41 -23.91 -5.17 11.67
C VAL A 41 -24.34 -5.91 12.94
N LYS A 42 -25.44 -6.66 12.87
CA LYS A 42 -26.00 -7.37 14.04
C LYS A 42 -25.46 -8.78 14.18
N GLN A 43 -25.23 -9.47 13.07
CA GLN A 43 -24.69 -10.83 13.04
C GLN A 43 -23.63 -10.87 11.94
N PRO A 44 -22.35 -10.65 12.26
CA PRO A 44 -21.32 -10.61 11.26
C PRO A 44 -21.08 -12.00 10.65
N GLN A 45 -21.24 -12.10 9.35
CA GLN A 45 -20.71 -13.16 8.50
C GLN A 45 -19.25 -12.83 8.17
N LYS A 46 -18.62 -13.61 7.28
CA LYS A 46 -17.24 -13.38 6.92
C LYS A 46 -17.01 -12.02 6.25
N TYR A 47 -17.95 -11.60 5.39
CA TYR A 47 -17.87 -10.38 4.61
C TYR A 47 -19.12 -9.50 4.72
N LEU A 48 -18.93 -8.20 4.60
CA LEU A 48 -19.93 -7.26 4.11
C LEU A 48 -19.62 -6.98 2.64
N LEU A 49 -20.53 -7.29 1.75
CA LEU A 49 -20.41 -7.04 0.32
C LEU A 49 -20.87 -5.63 0.00
N LEU A 50 -19.96 -4.80 -0.51
CA LEU A 50 -20.16 -3.39 -0.82
C LEU A 50 -20.38 -3.22 -2.33
N PRO A 51 -21.57 -2.77 -2.75
CA PRO A 51 -21.87 -2.46 -4.14
C PRO A 51 -21.19 -1.17 -4.59
N VAL A 52 -20.44 -1.22 -5.69
CA VAL A 52 -19.62 -0.12 -6.21
C VAL A 52 -20.14 0.34 -7.58
N GLU A 53 -20.14 1.66 -7.79
CA GLU A 53 -20.31 2.33 -9.08
C GLU A 53 -19.06 3.18 -9.36
N GLU A 54 -18.34 2.90 -10.43
CA GLU A 54 -17.06 3.55 -10.77
C GLU A 54 -17.16 5.08 -10.88
N THR A 55 -18.28 5.58 -11.33
CA THR A 55 -18.51 7.01 -11.54
C THR A 55 -19.13 7.71 -10.33
N ALA A 56 -19.50 6.98 -9.27
CA ALA A 56 -20.03 7.57 -8.07
C ALA A 56 -18.94 8.38 -7.31
N PRO A 57 -19.34 9.44 -6.60
CA PRO A 57 -18.42 10.12 -5.68
C PRO A 57 -17.94 9.18 -4.57
N GLU A 58 -16.74 9.39 -4.11
CA GLU A 58 -16.19 8.61 -2.99
C GLU A 58 -16.97 8.86 -1.71
N ALA A 59 -17.31 7.79 -1.01
CA ALA A 59 -17.79 7.80 0.36
C ALA A 59 -16.62 7.47 1.30
N THR A 60 -16.53 8.17 2.42
CA THR A 60 -15.64 7.79 3.53
C THR A 60 -16.42 6.88 4.48
N VAL A 61 -15.87 5.72 4.77
CA VAL A 61 -16.43 4.73 5.69
C VAL A 61 -15.52 4.59 6.90
N ASN A 62 -16.01 4.98 8.08
CA ASN A 62 -15.34 4.72 9.35
C ASN A 62 -15.92 3.46 9.99
N VAL A 63 -15.09 2.47 10.22
CA VAL A 63 -15.48 1.22 10.88
C VAL A 63 -15.29 1.39 12.38
N LEU A 64 -16.42 1.43 13.11
CA LEU A 64 -16.41 1.51 14.56
C LEU A 64 -16.58 0.12 15.16
N VAL A 65 -15.65 -0.27 16.01
CA VAL A 65 -15.72 -1.52 16.79
C VAL A 65 -15.81 -1.15 18.27
N ASN A 66 -16.86 -1.57 18.93
CA ASN A 66 -17.15 -1.18 20.31
C ASN A 66 -17.09 0.35 20.51
N ASN A 67 -17.66 1.11 19.57
CA ASN A 67 -17.68 2.58 19.52
C ASN A 67 -16.32 3.30 19.38
N LYS A 68 -15.29 2.59 18.94
CA LYS A 68 -13.99 3.20 18.59
C LYS A 68 -13.73 3.00 17.09
N VAL A 69 -13.21 4.03 16.44
CA VAL A 69 -12.78 3.93 15.04
C VAL A 69 -11.54 3.04 14.98
N GLU A 70 -11.67 1.88 14.34
CA GLU A 70 -10.58 0.92 14.14
C GLU A 70 -9.99 1.04 12.73
N LYS A 71 -10.80 1.46 11.76
CA LYS A 71 -10.38 1.59 10.37
C LYS A 71 -11.20 2.68 9.68
N SER A 72 -10.57 3.36 8.73
CA SER A 72 -11.24 4.26 7.79
C SER A 72 -10.79 3.92 6.38
N PHE A 73 -11.72 3.95 5.42
CA PHE A 73 -11.42 3.72 4.00
C PHE A 73 -12.40 4.48 3.12
N GLN A 74 -12.06 4.61 1.84
CA GLN A 74 -12.91 5.23 0.82
C GLN A 74 -13.43 4.17 -0.14
N VAL A 75 -14.69 4.33 -0.58
CA VAL A 75 -15.36 3.45 -1.54
C VAL A 75 -16.37 4.24 -2.34
N ARG A 76 -16.52 3.93 -3.64
CA ARG A 76 -17.54 4.55 -4.50
C ARG A 76 -18.84 3.75 -4.42
N LEU A 77 -19.58 3.92 -3.33
CA LEU A 77 -20.86 3.22 -3.14
C LEU A 77 -21.84 3.58 -4.25
N ALA A 78 -22.48 2.55 -4.81
CA ALA A 78 -23.36 2.69 -5.98
C ALA A 78 -24.57 3.60 -5.69
N VAL A 79 -24.77 4.58 -6.55
CA VAL A 79 -25.84 5.58 -6.50
C VAL A 79 -26.95 5.19 -7.48
N ASN A 80 -26.62 4.98 -8.76
CA ASN A 80 -27.57 4.73 -9.83
C ASN A 80 -27.61 3.26 -10.26
N LYS A 81 -26.43 2.62 -10.30
CA LYS A 81 -26.25 1.23 -10.75
C LYS A 81 -25.09 0.58 -10.03
N VAL A 82 -25.10 -0.73 -9.93
CA VAL A 82 -23.96 -1.49 -9.41
C VAL A 82 -23.10 -1.97 -10.58
N ASP A 83 -21.86 -1.52 -10.64
CA ASP A 83 -20.90 -2.00 -11.64
C ASP A 83 -20.21 -3.30 -11.18
N TYR A 84 -19.86 -3.40 -9.89
CA TYR A 84 -19.30 -4.61 -9.27
C TYR A 84 -19.45 -4.58 -7.73
N ILE A 85 -19.05 -5.67 -7.09
CA ILE A 85 -19.10 -5.86 -5.63
C ILE A 85 -17.67 -6.01 -5.12
N VAL A 86 -17.35 -5.37 -3.97
CA VAL A 86 -16.10 -5.61 -3.24
C VAL A 86 -16.39 -6.12 -1.83
N PRO A 87 -15.60 -7.08 -1.30
CA PRO A 87 -15.79 -7.61 0.03
C PRO A 87 -15.06 -6.78 1.08
N PHE A 88 -15.76 -6.39 2.14
CA PHE A 88 -15.11 -5.92 3.37
C PHE A 88 -15.08 -7.09 4.38
N LEU A 89 -13.87 -7.44 4.84
CA LEU A 89 -13.65 -8.57 5.76
C LEU A 89 -14.13 -8.22 7.17
N LEU A 90 -15.16 -8.92 7.65
CA LEU A 90 -15.72 -8.78 9.00
C LEU A 90 -15.17 -9.80 10.01
N GLU A 91 -14.51 -10.85 9.53
CA GLU A 91 -14.04 -11.95 10.38
C GLU A 91 -13.17 -11.49 11.58
N PRO A 92 -12.26 -10.49 11.47
CA PRO A 92 -11.48 -9.99 12.61
C PRO A 92 -12.34 -9.33 13.71
N TYR A 93 -13.57 -9.00 13.39
CA TYR A 93 -14.51 -8.33 14.30
C TYR A 93 -15.60 -9.25 14.84
N ARG A 94 -15.47 -10.57 14.66
CA ARG A 94 -16.42 -11.56 15.15
C ARG A 94 -16.63 -11.43 16.66
N GLY A 95 -17.90 -11.43 17.11
CA GLY A 95 -18.26 -11.25 18.51
C GLY A 95 -18.16 -9.80 19.04
N LYS A 96 -17.85 -8.84 18.18
CA LYS A 96 -17.81 -7.41 18.53
C LYS A 96 -18.98 -6.65 17.91
N ALA A 97 -19.38 -5.55 18.52
CA ALA A 97 -20.34 -4.62 17.93
C ALA A 97 -19.63 -3.80 16.82
N VAL A 98 -20.13 -3.94 15.58
CA VAL A 98 -19.58 -3.24 14.41
C VAL A 98 -20.63 -2.28 13.85
N VAL A 99 -20.21 -1.04 13.66
CA VAL A 99 -20.99 -0.01 12.98
C VAL A 99 -20.10 0.63 11.91
N MET A 100 -20.61 0.77 10.70
CA MET A 100 -19.95 1.57 9.68
C MET A 100 -20.63 2.93 9.61
N ASP A 101 -19.87 3.96 9.83
CA ASP A 101 -20.26 5.36 9.75
C ASP A 101 -19.88 5.86 8.35
N VAL A 102 -20.89 6.06 7.49
CA VAL A 102 -20.73 6.30 6.06
C VAL A 102 -21.04 7.75 5.75
N HIS A 103 -20.07 8.45 5.19
CA HIS A 103 -20.20 9.81 4.69
C HIS A 103 -20.00 9.83 3.17
N THR A 104 -21.08 10.03 2.43
CA THR A 104 -21.05 10.08 0.96
C THR A 104 -20.63 11.45 0.46
N GLY A 105 -19.86 11.49 -0.64
CA GLY A 105 -19.47 12.73 -1.33
C GLY A 105 -20.54 13.35 -2.22
N ASN A 106 -21.78 12.85 -2.17
CA ASN A 106 -22.86 13.29 -3.03
C ASN A 106 -23.37 14.69 -2.67
N SER A 107 -23.65 15.52 -3.67
CA SER A 107 -24.33 16.80 -3.50
C SER A 107 -25.86 16.60 -3.43
N ARG A 108 -26.35 16.20 -2.24
CA ARG A 108 -27.77 15.94 -2.01
C ARG A 108 -28.34 16.87 -0.98
N SER A 109 -29.58 17.26 -1.16
CA SER A 109 -30.27 18.20 -0.29
C SER A 109 -31.21 17.55 0.73
N ASN A 110 -31.62 16.30 0.50
CA ASN A 110 -32.56 15.62 1.37
C ASN A 110 -32.25 14.12 1.59
N VAL A 111 -32.77 13.56 2.67
CA VAL A 111 -32.52 12.17 3.08
C VAL A 111 -33.20 11.16 2.14
N ARG A 112 -34.31 11.51 1.51
CA ARG A 112 -35.03 10.61 0.61
C ARG A 112 -34.18 10.19 -0.57
N ASP A 113 -33.47 11.17 -1.19
CA ASP A 113 -32.59 10.87 -2.31
C ASP A 113 -31.48 9.89 -1.93
N ALA A 114 -31.01 9.97 -0.67
CA ALA A 114 -30.00 9.03 -0.17
C ALA A 114 -30.57 7.61 0.06
N MET A 115 -31.86 7.46 0.35
CA MET A 115 -32.47 6.16 0.56
C MET A 115 -32.68 5.38 -0.73
N ASP A 116 -32.72 6.08 -1.87
CA ASP A 116 -32.96 5.50 -3.19
C ASP A 116 -31.65 5.04 -3.87
N ASP A 117 -30.48 5.18 -3.21
CA ASP A 117 -29.20 4.72 -3.76
C ASP A 117 -29.20 3.22 -4.01
N ALA A 118 -28.70 2.84 -5.19
CA ALA A 118 -28.65 1.45 -5.64
C ALA A 118 -27.87 0.54 -4.65
N CYS A 119 -26.85 1.08 -3.97
CA CYS A 119 -26.04 0.30 -3.05
C CYS A 119 -26.84 -0.34 -1.90
N TRP A 120 -27.91 0.29 -1.43
CA TRP A 120 -28.69 -0.23 -0.30
C TRP A 120 -29.46 -1.50 -0.62
N ASN A 121 -29.82 -1.72 -1.90
CA ASN A 121 -30.55 -2.91 -2.34
C ASN A 121 -29.63 -4.15 -2.41
N ASP A 122 -28.36 -3.96 -2.74
CA ASP A 122 -27.38 -5.04 -2.94
C ASP A 122 -26.39 -5.20 -1.79
N LEU A 123 -26.40 -4.27 -0.81
CA LEU A 123 -25.58 -4.37 0.39
C LEU A 123 -26.04 -5.59 1.22
N LYS A 124 -25.13 -6.54 1.43
CA LYS A 124 -25.46 -7.78 2.16
C LYS A 124 -24.28 -8.40 2.88
N LEU A 125 -24.59 -9.17 3.92
CA LEU A 125 -23.64 -10.06 4.57
C LEU A 125 -23.48 -11.35 3.76
N SER A 126 -22.27 -11.93 3.76
CA SER A 126 -22.00 -13.22 3.10
C SER A 126 -20.83 -13.93 3.75
N ASP A 127 -20.86 -15.24 3.77
CA ASP A 127 -19.70 -16.07 4.14
C ASP A 127 -18.79 -16.39 2.94
N THR A 128 -19.25 -16.08 1.73
CA THR A 128 -18.52 -16.29 0.48
C THR A 128 -18.46 -15.00 -0.34
N PHE A 129 -17.42 -14.89 -1.15
CA PHE A 129 -17.27 -13.89 -2.18
C PHE A 129 -16.89 -14.60 -3.48
N ASP A 130 -17.54 -14.25 -4.58
CA ASP A 130 -17.20 -14.81 -5.89
C ASP A 130 -15.95 -14.08 -6.41
N ASP A 131 -14.81 -14.75 -6.32
CA ASP A 131 -13.50 -14.29 -6.76
C ASP A 131 -13.05 -14.98 -8.06
N ALA A 132 -13.94 -15.70 -8.73
CA ALA A 132 -13.66 -16.31 -10.01
C ALA A 132 -13.43 -15.23 -11.08
N ASN A 133 -12.18 -15.05 -11.45
CA ASN A 133 -11.74 -14.05 -12.43
C ASN A 133 -12.30 -14.34 -13.81
N ARG A 134 -13.33 -13.61 -14.21
CA ARG A 134 -14.05 -13.79 -15.48
C ARG A 134 -13.88 -12.60 -16.43
N GLU A 135 -13.05 -11.62 -16.07
CA GLU A 135 -12.85 -10.43 -16.89
C GLU A 135 -12.12 -10.78 -18.19
N VAL A 136 -12.66 -10.29 -19.30
CA VAL A 136 -12.16 -10.59 -20.66
C VAL A 136 -10.70 -10.17 -20.85
N PHE A 137 -10.29 -9.08 -20.22
CA PHE A 137 -8.95 -8.48 -20.37
C PHE A 137 -7.98 -8.86 -19.25
N ARG A 138 -8.32 -9.81 -18.37
CA ARG A 138 -7.38 -10.26 -17.34
C ARG A 138 -6.14 -10.90 -18.00
N PRO A 139 -4.93 -10.45 -17.61
CA PRO A 139 -3.70 -11.05 -18.12
C PRO A 139 -3.60 -12.55 -17.81
N LEU A 140 -3.05 -13.32 -18.74
CA LEU A 140 -2.94 -14.79 -18.61
C LEU A 140 -1.73 -15.21 -17.77
N TYR A 141 -0.65 -14.41 -17.73
CA TYR A 141 0.61 -14.77 -17.08
C TYR A 141 1.22 -13.65 -16.23
N HIS A 142 0.77 -12.41 -16.35
CA HIS A 142 1.16 -11.36 -15.41
C HIS A 142 0.41 -11.52 -14.10
N HIS A 143 1.08 -11.27 -12.99
CA HIS A 143 0.42 -11.23 -11.68
C HIS A 143 -0.64 -10.11 -11.66
N THR A 144 -1.81 -10.43 -11.14
CA THR A 144 -2.88 -9.47 -10.85
C THR A 144 -3.53 -9.84 -9.53
N PRO A 145 -4.09 -8.88 -8.77
CA PRO A 145 -4.86 -9.20 -7.58
C PRO A 145 -6.14 -9.94 -7.96
N VAL A 146 -6.76 -10.60 -7.01
CA VAL A 146 -8.05 -11.27 -7.24
C VAL A 146 -9.13 -10.27 -7.64
N TYR A 147 -9.14 -9.11 -7.02
CA TYR A 147 -10.00 -7.96 -7.30
C TYR A 147 -9.31 -6.68 -6.82
N GLY A 148 -9.86 -5.53 -7.18
CA GLY A 148 -9.36 -4.22 -6.77
C GLY A 148 -8.20 -3.71 -7.64
N TRP A 149 -7.56 -2.66 -7.17
CA TRP A 149 -6.46 -1.99 -7.84
C TRP A 149 -5.11 -2.46 -7.29
N MET A 150 -4.12 -2.65 -8.17
CA MET A 150 -2.72 -2.78 -7.78
C MET A 150 -1.83 -1.84 -8.58
N ASN A 151 -0.72 -1.40 -7.96
CA ASN A 151 0.39 -0.72 -8.62
C ASN A 151 1.72 -1.33 -8.16
N ASP A 152 2.66 -0.58 -7.60
CA ASP A 152 4.04 -0.97 -7.34
C ASP A 152 4.21 -2.34 -6.68
N PRO A 153 5.15 -3.18 -7.15
CA PRO A 153 5.62 -4.33 -6.40
C PRO A 153 6.38 -3.86 -5.16
N ASN A 154 6.17 -4.54 -4.03
CA ASN A 154 6.73 -4.18 -2.74
C ASN A 154 7.30 -5.41 -2.04
N GLY A 155 8.21 -5.18 -1.10
CA GLY A 155 8.60 -6.15 -0.09
C GLY A 155 9.00 -7.53 -0.60
N MET A 156 9.48 -7.64 -1.84
CA MET A 156 9.77 -8.91 -2.47
C MET A 156 10.96 -9.60 -1.82
N PHE A 157 10.80 -10.87 -1.47
CA PHE A 157 11.88 -11.73 -0.98
C PHE A 157 11.66 -13.20 -1.40
N TYR A 158 12.74 -13.96 -1.40
CA TYR A 158 12.71 -15.41 -1.60
C TYR A 158 13.19 -16.12 -0.34
N LYS A 159 12.38 -17.06 0.15
CA LYS A 159 12.72 -17.85 1.35
C LYS A 159 12.06 -19.24 1.28
N ASP A 160 12.82 -20.25 1.68
CA ASP A 160 12.35 -21.62 1.82
C ASP A 160 11.69 -22.22 0.55
N GLY A 161 12.15 -21.78 -0.65
CA GLY A 161 11.64 -22.25 -1.93
C GLY A 161 10.40 -21.50 -2.43
N GLU A 162 10.04 -20.40 -1.82
CA GLU A 162 8.87 -19.60 -2.16
C GLU A 162 9.23 -18.13 -2.36
N TYR A 163 8.69 -17.53 -3.42
CA TYR A 163 8.78 -16.12 -3.73
C TYR A 163 7.58 -15.41 -3.11
N HIS A 164 7.81 -14.37 -2.33
CA HIS A 164 6.77 -13.54 -1.75
C HIS A 164 6.75 -12.19 -2.46
N LEU A 165 5.59 -11.83 -3.00
CA LEU A 165 5.32 -10.55 -3.64
C LEU A 165 4.27 -9.81 -2.83
N TYR A 166 4.64 -8.65 -2.30
CA TYR A 166 3.67 -7.67 -1.84
C TYR A 166 3.49 -6.60 -2.92
N TYR A 167 2.40 -5.85 -2.84
CA TYR A 167 2.09 -4.83 -3.83
C TYR A 167 1.18 -3.75 -3.24
N GLN A 168 1.27 -2.57 -3.77
CA GLN A 168 0.33 -1.49 -3.46
C GLN A 168 -1.07 -1.93 -3.86
N TYR A 169 -2.02 -1.86 -2.91
CA TYR A 169 -3.32 -2.50 -3.09
C TYR A 169 -4.46 -1.65 -2.55
N ASN A 170 -5.47 -1.39 -3.40
CA ASN A 170 -6.77 -0.89 -2.98
C ASN A 170 -7.81 -2.00 -3.11
N PRO A 171 -8.29 -2.60 -1.99
CA PRO A 171 -9.30 -3.65 -2.02
C PRO A 171 -10.74 -3.14 -2.20
N TYR A 172 -10.96 -1.83 -2.26
CA TYR A 172 -12.31 -1.25 -2.25
C TYR A 172 -12.70 -0.57 -3.55
N GLY A 173 -11.92 -0.72 -4.60
CA GLY A 173 -12.21 -0.14 -5.91
C GLY A 173 -11.15 -0.46 -6.94
N SER A 174 -11.38 -0.06 -8.18
CA SER A 174 -10.51 -0.27 -9.34
C SER A 174 -9.60 0.94 -9.61
N MET A 175 -9.53 1.89 -8.68
CA MET A 175 -8.72 3.10 -8.80
C MET A 175 -7.68 3.18 -7.68
N TRP A 176 -6.63 3.96 -7.90
CA TRP A 176 -5.63 4.27 -6.89
C TRP A 176 -6.28 4.90 -5.65
N GLY A 177 -5.92 4.43 -4.48
CA GLY A 177 -6.44 4.89 -3.18
C GLY A 177 -6.27 3.83 -2.11
N ASN A 178 -6.62 4.11 -0.87
CA ASN A 178 -6.62 3.15 0.27
C ASN A 178 -5.38 2.24 0.34
N MET A 179 -4.18 2.76 0.08
CA MET A 179 -3.00 1.93 -0.11
C MET A 179 -2.70 1.04 1.08
N ASN A 180 -2.71 -0.25 0.83
CA ASN A 180 -2.29 -1.35 1.68
C ASN A 180 -1.16 -2.11 0.99
N TRP A 181 -0.50 -3.03 1.69
CA TRP A 181 0.25 -4.08 1.03
C TRP A 181 -0.62 -5.32 0.85
N GLY A 182 -1.04 -5.61 -0.39
CA GLY A 182 -1.54 -6.91 -0.81
C GLY A 182 -0.42 -7.94 -0.77
N HIS A 183 -0.75 -9.23 -0.80
CA HIS A 183 0.25 -10.31 -0.69
C HIS A 183 -0.10 -11.48 -1.59
N SER A 184 0.89 -11.98 -2.30
CA SER A 184 0.84 -13.23 -3.04
C SER A 184 2.16 -13.98 -2.92
N SER A 185 2.13 -15.30 -3.02
CA SER A 185 3.33 -16.12 -3.07
C SER A 185 3.33 -17.07 -4.26
N SER A 186 4.52 -17.50 -4.68
CA SER A 186 4.72 -18.38 -5.83
C SER A 186 5.98 -19.23 -5.69
N LYS A 187 5.96 -20.43 -6.25
CA LYS A 187 7.14 -21.30 -6.37
C LYS A 187 7.83 -21.19 -7.72
N ASP A 188 7.16 -20.63 -8.71
CA ASP A 188 7.59 -20.64 -10.12
C ASP A 188 7.49 -19.26 -10.80
N LEU A 189 7.02 -18.22 -10.07
CA LEU A 189 6.76 -16.85 -10.56
C LEU A 189 5.69 -16.75 -11.65
N ILE A 190 4.95 -17.83 -11.90
CA ILE A 190 3.87 -17.91 -12.88
C ILE A 190 2.54 -18.18 -12.19
N SER A 191 2.53 -19.18 -11.31
CA SER A 191 1.35 -19.59 -10.54
C SER A 191 1.37 -18.92 -9.16
N TRP A 192 0.38 -18.09 -8.88
CA TRP A 192 0.33 -17.28 -7.67
C TRP A 192 -0.77 -17.73 -6.73
N GLN A 193 -0.43 -17.87 -5.45
CA GLN A 193 -1.36 -18.01 -4.35
C GLN A 193 -1.59 -16.64 -3.72
N HIS A 194 -2.84 -16.19 -3.68
CA HIS A 194 -3.21 -14.94 -3.02
C HIS A 194 -3.45 -15.13 -1.54
N HIS A 195 -3.03 -14.16 -0.76
CA HIS A 195 -3.13 -14.14 0.70
C HIS A 195 -3.91 -12.91 1.18
N PRO A 196 -4.34 -12.86 2.44
CA PRO A 196 -4.91 -11.65 3.02
C PRO A 196 -3.93 -10.46 2.94
N VAL A 197 -4.48 -9.24 3.04
CA VAL A 197 -3.69 -8.00 3.14
C VAL A 197 -2.68 -8.13 4.28
N ALA A 198 -1.40 -7.91 3.97
CA ALA A 198 -0.30 -8.13 4.90
C ALA A 198 -0.06 -6.93 5.83
N ILE A 199 -0.06 -5.71 5.29
CA ILE A 199 0.12 -4.47 6.07
C ILE A 199 -1.00 -3.51 5.71
N GLN A 200 -1.70 -3.02 6.73
CA GLN A 200 -2.84 -2.11 6.59
C GLN A 200 -2.50 -0.70 7.08
N PRO A 201 -3.16 0.34 6.56
CA PRO A 201 -3.11 1.70 7.10
C PRO A 201 -3.36 1.73 8.61
N ASN A 202 -2.67 2.63 9.27
CA ASN A 202 -2.81 2.88 10.70
C ASN A 202 -2.77 4.39 11.00
N GLY A 203 -2.63 4.79 12.25
CA GLY A 203 -2.59 6.20 12.65
C GLY A 203 -1.45 7.02 12.05
N LEU A 204 -0.44 6.38 11.40
CA LEU A 204 0.66 7.05 10.70
C LEU A 204 0.33 7.34 9.22
N GLY A 205 -0.72 6.74 8.68
CA GLY A 205 -1.19 6.99 7.32
C GLY A 205 -1.37 5.73 6.46
N ALA A 206 -1.51 5.94 5.15
CA ALA A 206 -1.56 4.89 4.14
C ALA A 206 -0.21 4.17 4.04
N VAL A 207 -0.23 2.92 3.60
CA VAL A 207 0.98 2.09 3.46
C VAL A 207 1.47 2.19 2.02
N PHE A 208 2.45 3.08 1.79
CA PHE A 208 3.09 3.25 0.49
C PHE A 208 4.21 2.23 0.27
N SER A 209 4.90 2.35 -0.85
CA SER A 209 5.89 1.39 -1.30
C SER A 209 7.09 1.25 -0.34
N GLY A 210 7.79 0.14 -0.48
CA GLY A 210 8.94 -0.23 0.31
C GLY A 210 9.47 -1.62 -0.03
N SER A 211 10.40 -2.11 0.77
CA SER A 211 11.08 -3.38 0.56
C SER A 211 11.07 -4.26 1.80
N SER A 212 11.42 -5.54 1.63
CA SER A 212 11.62 -6.49 2.73
C SER A 212 12.95 -7.21 2.60
N VAL A 213 13.47 -7.65 3.75
CA VAL A 213 14.67 -8.50 3.84
C VAL A 213 14.47 -9.61 4.86
N VAL A 214 15.21 -10.70 4.72
CA VAL A 214 15.32 -11.75 5.74
C VAL A 214 16.48 -11.41 6.68
N ASP A 215 16.18 -11.13 7.95
CA ASP A 215 17.20 -10.86 8.99
C ASP A 215 17.74 -12.19 9.53
N LYS A 216 18.67 -12.80 8.79
CA LYS A 216 19.25 -14.12 9.09
C LYS A 216 19.98 -14.17 10.42
N ASP A 217 20.63 -13.08 10.79
CA ASP A 217 21.49 -12.97 11.97
C ASP A 217 20.78 -12.31 13.16
N ASN A 218 19.47 -12.02 13.02
CA ASN A 218 18.68 -11.37 14.07
C ASN A 218 19.27 -10.03 14.51
N THR A 219 19.76 -9.24 13.56
CA THR A 219 20.36 -7.93 13.83
C THR A 219 19.36 -6.94 14.39
N ALA A 220 18.08 -7.06 13.95
CA ALA A 220 16.98 -6.25 14.46
C ALA A 220 16.47 -6.72 15.83
N GLY A 221 16.82 -7.92 16.28
CA GLY A 221 16.41 -8.44 17.59
C GLY A 221 14.94 -8.85 17.68
N PHE A 222 14.25 -9.10 16.57
CA PHE A 222 12.87 -9.60 16.56
C PHE A 222 12.79 -11.13 16.52
N GLY A 223 13.84 -11.79 16.08
CA GLY A 223 13.95 -13.25 15.94
C GLY A 223 14.82 -13.61 14.74
N LYS A 224 15.43 -14.79 14.80
CA LYS A 224 16.23 -15.32 13.69
C LYS A 224 15.33 -15.53 12.46
N ASP A 225 15.84 -15.18 11.29
CA ASP A 225 15.13 -15.28 10.00
C ASP A 225 13.81 -14.49 9.95
N ALA A 226 13.63 -13.49 10.82
CA ALA A 226 12.49 -12.59 10.75
C ALA A 226 12.46 -11.85 9.42
N ILE A 227 11.29 -11.69 8.84
CA ILE A 227 11.12 -10.82 7.66
C ILE A 227 10.92 -9.40 8.16
N ILE A 228 11.80 -8.50 7.77
CA ILE A 228 11.70 -7.08 8.11
C ILE A 228 11.22 -6.31 6.88
N ALA A 229 10.11 -5.62 7.02
CA ALA A 229 9.58 -4.71 6.01
C ALA A 229 9.81 -3.27 6.45
N ILE A 230 10.35 -2.44 5.55
CA ILE A 230 10.40 -0.98 5.70
C ILE A 230 9.61 -0.36 4.56
N TYR A 231 8.67 0.50 4.91
CA TYR A 231 7.73 1.11 3.98
C TYR A 231 7.46 2.56 4.36
N THR A 232 6.92 3.33 3.42
CA THR A 232 6.51 4.70 3.68
C THR A 232 5.11 4.73 4.26
N SER A 233 4.95 5.33 5.43
CA SER A 233 3.64 5.73 5.97
C SER A 233 3.31 7.13 5.47
N ALA A 234 2.26 7.24 4.63
CA ALA A 234 1.83 8.49 4.02
C ALA A 234 0.60 9.04 4.74
N GLY A 235 0.88 9.91 5.72
CA GLY A 235 -0.13 10.63 6.52
C GLY A 235 0.02 12.14 6.36
N ALA A 236 0.25 12.84 7.47
CA ALA A 236 0.53 14.29 7.45
C ALA A 236 1.87 14.61 6.77
N SER A 237 2.80 13.65 6.75
CA SER A 237 4.06 13.66 6.02
C SER A 237 4.39 12.25 5.58
N GLN A 238 5.39 12.08 4.71
CA GLN A 238 5.91 10.79 4.33
C GLN A 238 7.07 10.41 5.27
N ILE A 239 6.85 9.38 6.08
CA ILE A 239 7.81 8.89 7.07
C ILE A 239 8.06 7.39 6.83
N GLN A 240 9.26 6.89 7.21
CA GLN A 240 9.56 5.47 7.00
C GLN A 240 9.23 4.68 8.26
N SER A 241 8.46 3.63 8.08
CA SER A 241 7.98 2.75 9.14
C SER A 241 8.52 1.32 8.95
N LEU A 242 8.71 0.62 10.06
CA LEU A 242 9.13 -0.76 10.11
C LEU A 242 7.98 -1.64 10.58
N ALA A 243 7.82 -2.79 9.93
CA ALA A 243 7.05 -3.93 10.43
C ALA A 243 7.88 -5.20 10.31
N TYR A 244 7.57 -6.21 11.12
CA TYR A 244 8.29 -7.49 11.10
C TYR A 244 7.32 -8.66 11.13
N SER A 245 7.75 -9.78 10.55
CA SER A 245 7.01 -11.04 10.52
C SER A 245 7.86 -12.17 11.07
N LEU A 246 7.21 -13.07 11.84
CA LEU A 246 7.82 -14.28 12.39
C LEU A 246 7.21 -15.57 11.81
N ASP A 247 6.34 -15.42 10.82
CA ASP A 247 5.60 -16.51 10.17
C ASP A 247 5.82 -16.51 8.64
N ASN A 248 7.05 -16.28 8.22
CA ASN A 248 7.47 -16.22 6.81
C ASN A 248 6.72 -15.18 5.97
N GLY A 249 6.43 -14.01 6.56
CA GLY A 249 5.80 -12.91 5.82
C GLY A 249 4.29 -13.02 5.66
N MET A 250 3.64 -13.99 6.32
CA MET A 250 2.19 -14.15 6.23
C MET A 250 1.45 -13.06 7.01
N THR A 251 1.97 -12.67 8.18
CA THR A 251 1.45 -11.56 8.97
C THR A 251 2.58 -10.65 9.45
N PHE A 252 2.28 -9.36 9.59
CA PHE A 252 3.25 -8.36 10.05
C PHE A 252 2.80 -7.67 11.33
N HIS A 253 3.75 -7.49 12.24
CA HIS A 253 3.62 -6.67 13.44
C HIS A 253 4.26 -5.31 13.18
N VAL A 254 3.47 -4.25 13.28
CA VAL A 254 3.99 -2.87 13.15
C VAL A 254 4.88 -2.56 14.35
N TYR A 255 6.08 -2.05 14.09
CA TYR A 255 7.02 -1.68 15.14
C TYR A 255 6.50 -0.49 15.95
N GLU A 256 6.47 -0.64 17.28
CA GLU A 256 5.85 0.34 18.19
C GLU A 256 6.57 1.70 18.25
N LYS A 257 7.87 1.72 17.88
CA LYS A 257 8.71 2.94 17.90
C LYS A 257 8.85 3.59 16.54
N ASN A 258 7.92 3.33 15.63
CA ASN A 258 7.86 4.07 14.36
C ASN A 258 7.57 5.56 14.60
N PRO A 259 8.07 6.46 13.74
CA PRO A 259 8.86 6.18 12.54
C PRO A 259 10.34 5.88 12.86
N ILE A 260 10.97 5.05 12.01
CA ILE A 260 12.43 4.79 12.09
C ILE A 260 13.25 5.81 11.31
N ILE A 261 12.68 6.46 10.30
CA ILE A 261 13.23 7.62 9.60
C ILE A 261 12.10 8.63 9.44
N ALA A 262 12.29 9.83 9.99
CA ALA A 262 11.42 10.98 9.77
C ALA A 262 12.15 11.97 8.85
N ALA A 263 11.44 12.51 7.87
CA ALA A 263 11.94 13.53 6.98
C ALA A 263 10.89 14.64 6.85
N ASP A 264 11.34 15.85 6.63
CA ASP A 264 10.52 17.05 6.43
C ASP A 264 10.14 17.27 4.95
N LYS A 265 10.53 16.32 4.08
CA LYS A 265 10.33 16.36 2.63
C LYS A 265 9.54 15.16 2.15
N GLU A 266 9.06 15.19 0.91
CA GLU A 266 8.46 14.03 0.26
C GLU A 266 9.52 12.97 -0.05
N CYS A 267 9.68 12.03 0.89
CA CYS A 267 10.63 10.94 0.80
C CYS A 267 9.90 9.60 0.92
N ARG A 268 10.07 8.72 -0.08
CA ARG A 268 9.33 7.47 -0.17
C ARG A 268 10.12 6.33 -0.81
N ASP A 269 9.51 5.15 -0.78
CA ASP A 269 9.95 3.92 -1.45
C ASP A 269 11.31 3.42 -0.95
N PRO A 270 11.48 3.16 0.37
CA PRO A 270 12.73 2.66 0.91
C PRO A 270 13.06 1.27 0.35
N ASN A 271 14.24 1.12 -0.22
CA ASN A 271 14.78 -0.16 -0.68
C ASN A 271 16.03 -0.51 0.12
N MET A 272 16.05 -1.67 0.77
CA MET A 272 17.12 -2.06 1.69
C MET A 272 17.78 -3.39 1.31
N PHE A 273 19.07 -3.51 1.67
CA PHE A 273 19.84 -4.73 1.48
C PHE A 273 21.00 -4.81 2.47
N TRP A 274 21.54 -6.01 2.66
CA TRP A 274 22.78 -6.22 3.41
C TRP A 274 23.99 -5.96 2.52
N HIS A 275 24.92 -5.12 2.95
CA HIS A 275 26.17 -4.85 2.24
C HIS A 275 27.33 -5.57 2.93
N GLU A 276 27.77 -6.70 2.35
CA GLU A 276 28.76 -7.60 2.92
C GLU A 276 30.08 -6.89 3.29
N LYS A 277 30.61 -6.06 2.39
CA LYS A 277 31.91 -5.40 2.60
C LYS A 277 31.94 -4.44 3.79
N SER A 278 30.82 -3.77 4.08
CA SER A 278 30.72 -2.85 5.22
C SER A 278 30.16 -3.50 6.48
N GLY A 279 29.56 -4.70 6.38
CA GLY A 279 28.88 -5.37 7.48
C GLY A 279 27.69 -4.57 8.01
N LYS A 280 26.93 -3.91 7.12
CA LYS A 280 25.81 -3.04 7.47
C LYS A 280 24.63 -3.24 6.53
N TRP A 281 23.46 -2.95 7.04
CA TRP A 281 22.26 -2.73 6.23
C TRP A 281 22.37 -1.37 5.55
N ILE A 282 22.02 -1.34 4.26
CA ILE A 282 21.92 -0.13 3.45
C ILE A 282 20.47 0.07 3.09
N LEU A 283 20.03 1.32 3.05
CA LEU A 283 18.72 1.71 2.58
C LEU A 283 18.86 2.89 1.63
N VAL A 284 18.25 2.76 0.46
CA VAL A 284 18.12 3.85 -0.52
C VAL A 284 16.69 4.35 -0.47
N LEU A 285 16.53 5.68 -0.36
CA LEU A 285 15.24 6.36 -0.20
C LEU A 285 15.11 7.44 -1.27
N ALA A 286 14.01 7.46 -1.99
CA ALA A 286 13.75 8.52 -2.96
C ALA A 286 13.34 9.81 -2.26
N ALA A 287 14.12 10.88 -2.44
CA ALA A 287 13.71 12.25 -2.18
C ALA A 287 13.06 12.79 -3.46
N ALA A 288 11.77 12.52 -3.63
CA ALA A 288 11.08 12.51 -4.91
C ALA A 288 11.12 13.85 -5.66
N LEU A 289 10.91 14.95 -4.97
CA LEU A 289 10.90 16.30 -5.55
C LEU A 289 12.31 16.87 -5.74
N GLU A 290 13.27 16.47 -4.91
CA GLU A 290 14.67 16.87 -4.99
C GLU A 290 15.42 16.18 -6.14
N LYS A 291 14.87 15.11 -6.71
CA LYS A 291 15.54 14.24 -7.71
C LYS A 291 16.85 13.68 -7.16
N GLU A 292 16.77 13.17 -5.94
CA GLU A 292 17.91 12.53 -5.25
C GLU A 292 17.48 11.18 -4.69
N MET A 293 18.44 10.27 -4.65
CA MET A 293 18.37 9.03 -3.89
C MET A 293 19.24 9.19 -2.65
N TRP A 294 18.61 9.20 -1.47
CA TRP A 294 19.32 9.29 -0.20
C TRP A 294 19.76 7.91 0.27
N ILE A 295 21.00 7.81 0.67
CA ILE A 295 21.62 6.57 1.11
C ILE A 295 21.82 6.61 2.62
N TYR A 296 21.29 5.58 3.27
CA TYR A 296 21.41 5.39 4.72
C TYR A 296 22.11 4.08 5.02
N SER A 297 22.76 4.00 6.20
CA SER A 297 23.28 2.75 6.75
C SER A 297 22.74 2.49 8.16
N SER A 298 22.62 1.21 8.51
CA SER A 298 22.17 0.77 9.84
C SER A 298 22.89 -0.50 10.27
N PRO A 299 23.23 -0.65 11.56
CA PRO A 299 23.70 -1.91 12.11
C PRO A 299 22.56 -2.88 12.46
N ASP A 300 21.30 -2.39 12.59
CA ASP A 300 20.22 -3.09 13.27
C ASP A 300 18.83 -2.88 12.65
N LEU A 301 18.73 -2.34 11.42
CA LEU A 301 17.48 -2.05 10.70
C LEU A 301 16.54 -1.04 11.40
N LYS A 302 16.86 -0.59 12.60
CA LYS A 302 16.03 0.33 13.41
C LYS A 302 16.64 1.73 13.51
N ASN A 303 17.97 1.78 13.61
CA ASN A 303 18.71 3.03 13.78
C ASN A 303 19.47 3.35 12.49
N TRP A 304 19.02 4.36 11.75
CA TRP A 304 19.53 4.71 10.43
C TRP A 304 20.33 6.02 10.44
N THR A 305 21.47 6.02 9.79
CA THR A 305 22.32 7.19 9.59
C THR A 305 22.36 7.52 8.11
N LYS A 306 22.02 8.77 7.73
CA LYS A 306 22.18 9.25 6.36
C LYS A 306 23.66 9.41 6.05
N GLU A 307 24.15 8.69 5.06
CA GLU A 307 25.56 8.69 4.66
C GLU A 307 25.81 9.66 3.50
N SER A 308 24.94 9.66 2.47
CA SER A 308 25.12 10.48 1.27
C SER A 308 23.81 10.67 0.50
N SER A 309 23.88 11.38 -0.62
CA SER A 309 22.85 11.41 -1.66
C SER A 309 23.45 11.33 -3.04
N PHE A 310 22.67 10.87 -4.01
CA PHE A 310 23.02 10.82 -5.44
C PHE A 310 21.83 11.23 -6.28
N GLY A 311 22.08 11.92 -7.40
CA GLY A 311 21.08 12.11 -8.46
C GLY A 311 20.94 13.54 -8.96
N HIS A 312 21.16 14.53 -8.11
CA HIS A 312 21.01 15.92 -8.53
C HIS A 312 21.86 16.24 -9.75
N GLY A 313 21.20 16.61 -10.86
CA GLY A 313 21.84 16.93 -12.14
C GLY A 313 22.27 15.71 -12.98
N TYR A 314 21.99 14.47 -12.55
CA TYR A 314 22.29 13.24 -13.30
C TYR A 314 21.07 12.73 -14.04
N GLY A 315 21.20 12.36 -15.33
CA GLY A 315 20.15 11.75 -16.13
C GLY A 315 18.94 12.65 -16.34
N ALA A 316 17.76 12.05 -16.48
CA ALA A 316 16.51 12.77 -16.64
C ALA A 316 16.04 13.37 -15.30
N GLN A 317 15.80 14.67 -15.30
CA GLN A 317 15.42 15.47 -14.11
C GLN A 317 13.95 15.93 -14.14
N GLU A 318 13.15 15.45 -15.09
CA GLU A 318 11.72 15.77 -15.14
C GLU A 318 10.93 14.94 -14.13
N GLY A 319 9.71 15.37 -13.85
CA GLY A 319 8.78 14.65 -12.97
C GLY A 319 9.29 14.44 -11.53
N VAL A 320 8.89 13.34 -10.93
CA VAL A 320 9.33 12.88 -9.60
C VAL A 320 10.23 11.66 -9.74
N TRP A 321 11.12 11.45 -8.78
CA TRP A 321 11.96 10.26 -8.68
C TRP A 321 11.41 9.32 -7.60
N GLU A 322 11.23 8.03 -7.96
CA GLU A 322 10.57 7.03 -7.11
C GLU A 322 11.23 5.66 -7.22
N CYS A 323 10.83 4.74 -6.35
CA CYS A 323 11.15 3.30 -6.38
C CYS A 323 12.64 3.02 -6.68
N PRO A 324 13.58 3.46 -5.82
CA PRO A 324 15.01 3.18 -6.02
C PRO A 324 15.29 1.69 -5.84
N ASP A 325 16.25 1.18 -6.62
CA ASP A 325 16.84 -0.13 -6.38
C ASP A 325 18.34 -0.09 -6.66
N LEU A 326 19.16 -0.50 -5.69
CA LEU A 326 20.63 -0.50 -5.79
C LEU A 326 21.16 -1.92 -5.63
N MET A 327 21.84 -2.45 -6.65
CA MET A 327 22.30 -3.82 -6.68
C MET A 327 23.69 -3.98 -7.29
N GLU A 328 24.46 -4.94 -6.78
CA GLU A 328 25.75 -5.34 -7.38
C GLU A 328 25.51 -6.41 -8.44
N LEU A 329 25.95 -6.17 -9.67
CA LEU A 329 25.79 -7.07 -10.79
C LEU A 329 27.13 -7.45 -11.43
N PRO A 330 27.28 -8.70 -11.91
CA PRO A 330 28.48 -9.11 -12.62
C PRO A 330 28.59 -8.43 -13.98
N VAL A 331 29.81 -8.04 -14.36
CA VAL A 331 30.10 -7.50 -15.69
C VAL A 331 30.43 -8.66 -16.62
N ARG A 332 29.55 -8.89 -17.60
CA ARG A 332 29.67 -10.02 -18.53
C ARG A 332 31.06 -10.12 -19.18
N GLY A 333 31.64 -11.30 -19.14
CA GLY A 333 32.96 -11.58 -19.72
C GLY A 333 34.15 -11.10 -18.90
N THR A 334 33.95 -10.73 -17.64
CA THR A 334 35.01 -10.33 -16.70
C THR A 334 34.72 -10.89 -15.31
N ASP A 335 35.73 -10.85 -14.41
CA ASP A 335 35.57 -11.20 -12.98
C ASP A 335 35.17 -9.97 -12.12
N ARG A 336 34.76 -8.88 -12.76
CA ARG A 336 34.39 -7.63 -12.08
C ARG A 336 32.90 -7.56 -11.87
N THR A 337 32.52 -6.81 -10.84
CA THR A 337 31.15 -6.38 -10.59
C THR A 337 31.02 -4.86 -10.74
N LYS A 338 29.81 -4.39 -10.95
CA LYS A 338 29.43 -2.97 -10.87
C LYS A 338 28.11 -2.85 -10.13
N TRP A 339 27.95 -1.72 -9.49
CA TRP A 339 26.68 -1.36 -8.88
C TRP A 339 25.77 -0.66 -9.88
N VAL A 340 24.50 -1.02 -9.85
CA VAL A 340 23.46 -0.42 -10.69
C VAL A 340 22.41 0.18 -9.77
N LEU A 341 22.20 1.48 -9.90
CA LEU A 341 21.12 2.20 -9.24
C LEU A 341 19.99 2.44 -10.25
N ILE A 342 18.83 1.84 -10.00
CA ILE A 342 17.60 2.09 -10.75
C ILE A 342 16.87 3.27 -10.11
N CYS A 343 16.30 4.12 -10.96
CA CYS A 343 15.47 5.24 -10.57
C CYS A 343 14.27 5.31 -11.52
N ASN A 344 13.08 5.23 -10.98
CA ASN A 344 11.85 5.38 -11.73
C ASN A 344 11.42 6.86 -11.74
N ILE A 345 10.92 7.35 -12.87
CA ILE A 345 10.48 8.74 -13.04
C ILE A 345 9.06 8.82 -13.59
N ASN A 346 8.31 9.85 -13.17
CA ASN A 346 6.94 10.07 -13.64
C ASN A 346 6.55 11.57 -13.54
N PRO A 347 6.18 12.24 -14.66
CA PRO A 347 6.48 11.87 -16.04
C PRO A 347 7.96 12.10 -16.39
N GLY A 348 8.35 11.91 -17.63
CA GLY A 348 9.71 12.25 -18.11
C GLY A 348 10.38 11.13 -18.92
N GLY A 349 9.63 10.06 -19.21
CA GLY A 349 10.10 8.98 -20.07
C GLY A 349 10.38 9.42 -21.52
N PRO A 350 11.18 8.65 -22.28
CA PRO A 350 11.64 9.04 -23.61
C PRO A 350 10.53 9.22 -24.64
N PHE A 351 9.36 8.60 -24.41
CA PHE A 351 8.18 8.70 -25.27
C PHE A 351 6.95 9.29 -24.54
N GLY A 352 7.19 10.06 -23.47
CA GLY A 352 6.16 10.56 -22.56
C GLY A 352 5.67 9.48 -21.59
N GLY A 353 5.02 9.88 -20.51
CA GLY A 353 4.61 8.97 -19.43
C GLY A 353 5.74 8.67 -18.45
N SER A 354 5.62 7.54 -17.77
CA SER A 354 6.61 7.05 -16.81
C SER A 354 7.74 6.26 -17.49
N ALA A 355 8.89 6.13 -16.79
CA ALA A 355 9.99 5.29 -17.25
C ALA A 355 10.93 4.95 -16.09
N ALA A 356 11.81 3.97 -16.30
CA ALA A 356 12.91 3.66 -15.40
C ALA A 356 14.25 3.98 -16.06
N GLN A 357 15.01 4.90 -15.44
CA GLN A 357 16.41 5.15 -15.80
C GLN A 357 17.34 4.39 -14.85
N TYR A 358 18.58 4.16 -15.26
CA TYR A 358 19.57 3.52 -14.43
C TYR A 358 20.94 4.16 -14.53
N PHE A 359 21.71 4.01 -13.46
CA PHE A 359 23.06 4.51 -13.32
C PHE A 359 24.01 3.35 -12.99
N VAL A 360 25.15 3.29 -13.67
CA VAL A 360 26.18 2.28 -13.41
C VAL A 360 27.36 2.95 -12.73
N GLY A 361 27.91 2.30 -11.71
CA GLY A 361 29.00 2.89 -10.95
C GLY A 361 29.61 1.94 -9.92
N ASP A 362 30.22 2.53 -8.91
CA ASP A 362 30.78 1.84 -7.76
C ASP A 362 30.08 2.31 -6.48
N PHE A 363 29.96 1.41 -5.51
CA PHE A 363 29.39 1.71 -4.20
C PHE A 363 30.28 1.15 -3.09
N ASP A 364 30.61 1.98 -2.13
CA ASP A 364 31.55 1.64 -1.05
C ASP A 364 30.86 1.31 0.29
N GLY A 365 29.53 1.24 0.30
CA GLY A 365 28.71 1.09 1.50
C GLY A 365 28.23 2.40 2.10
N LYS A 366 28.56 3.54 1.48
CA LYS A 366 28.16 4.90 1.90
C LYS A 366 27.81 5.78 0.71
N THR A 367 28.64 5.74 -0.34
CA THR A 367 28.54 6.66 -1.47
C THR A 367 28.47 5.88 -2.77
N PHE A 368 27.50 6.23 -3.61
CA PHE A 368 27.44 5.76 -4.99
C PHE A 368 28.16 6.75 -5.91
N THR A 369 29.14 6.25 -6.66
CA THR A 369 29.91 7.03 -7.64
C THR A 369 29.58 6.57 -9.04
N CYS A 370 28.91 7.41 -9.82
CA CYS A 370 28.45 7.07 -11.18
C CYS A 370 29.59 7.12 -12.20
N ASP A 371 29.71 6.12 -13.05
CA ASP A 371 30.67 6.08 -14.18
C ASP A 371 30.21 6.93 -15.37
N THR A 372 28.93 7.23 -15.45
CA THR A 372 28.32 7.93 -16.58
C THR A 372 28.33 9.43 -16.33
N LYS A 373 28.56 10.23 -17.37
CA LYS A 373 28.48 11.67 -17.29
C LYS A 373 27.05 12.13 -16.94
N PRO A 374 26.89 13.24 -16.18
CA PRO A 374 25.60 13.71 -15.72
C PRO A 374 24.55 13.89 -16.83
N GLU A 375 24.95 14.38 -17.97
CA GLU A 375 24.07 14.68 -19.13
C GLU A 375 23.58 13.44 -19.90
N VAL A 376 24.06 12.23 -19.54
CA VAL A 376 23.70 10.98 -20.23
C VAL A 376 22.62 10.25 -19.47
N THR A 377 21.45 10.11 -20.07
CA THR A 377 20.36 9.28 -19.54
C THR A 377 20.41 7.88 -20.16
N LYS A 378 20.37 6.85 -19.33
CA LYS A 378 20.22 5.45 -19.75
C LYS A 378 18.86 4.93 -19.31
N TRP A 379 18.09 4.43 -20.24
CA TRP A 379 16.76 3.87 -19.99
C TRP A 379 16.80 2.36 -19.91
N MET A 380 16.06 1.77 -18.98
CA MET A 380 15.89 0.31 -18.89
C MET A 380 15.01 -0.21 -20.02
N ASP A 381 14.05 0.59 -20.44
CA ASP A 381 13.08 0.28 -21.47
C ASP A 381 12.69 1.55 -22.24
N TYR A 382 12.26 1.38 -23.49
CA TYR A 382 11.77 2.46 -24.34
C TYR A 382 10.27 2.40 -24.58
N GLY A 383 9.56 1.50 -23.92
CA GLY A 383 8.10 1.50 -23.84
C GLY A 383 7.60 2.66 -22.99
N LYS A 384 6.31 2.96 -23.08
CA LYS A 384 5.70 4.10 -22.42
C LYS A 384 5.36 3.83 -20.94
N ASP A 385 5.26 2.56 -20.55
CA ASP A 385 4.65 2.14 -19.30
C ASP A 385 5.58 1.30 -18.40
N HIS A 386 6.89 1.28 -18.67
CA HIS A 386 7.87 0.60 -17.81
C HIS A 386 8.13 1.43 -16.57
N TYR A 387 7.59 1.02 -15.42
CA TYR A 387 7.61 1.81 -14.19
C TYR A 387 7.58 0.95 -12.92
N ALA A 388 8.01 1.57 -11.79
CA ALA A 388 8.10 0.95 -10.46
C ALA A 388 8.89 -0.37 -10.46
N ALA A 389 9.95 -0.44 -11.27
CA ALA A 389 10.81 -1.62 -11.34
C ALA A 389 11.48 -1.87 -9.99
N ALA A 390 11.42 -3.11 -9.51
CA ALA A 390 12.06 -3.56 -8.28
C ALA A 390 12.62 -4.97 -8.46
N SER A 391 13.70 -5.30 -7.72
CA SER A 391 14.36 -6.60 -7.79
C SER A 391 13.98 -7.52 -6.63
N TRP A 392 14.10 -8.82 -6.85
CA TRP A 392 14.02 -9.85 -5.80
C TRP A 392 15.33 -9.89 -4.98
N ARG A 393 15.20 -10.09 -3.65
CA ARG A 393 16.31 -10.17 -2.69
C ARG A 393 16.31 -11.51 -1.93
#